data_c337ae246f0d92e0572e172d239e7be0
#
_entry.id   c337ae246f0d92e0572e172d239e7be0
#
_cell.length_a   1.000
_cell.length_b   1.000
_cell.length_c   1.000
_cell.angle_alpha   90.00
_cell.angle_beta   90.00
_cell.angle_gamma   90.00
#
_symmetry.space_group_name_H-M   'P 1'
#
loop_
_entity.id
_entity.type
_entity.pdbx_description
1 polymer ?
#
loop_
_entity_poly.entity_id
_entity_poly.type
_entity_poly.pdbx_seq_one_letter_code
_entity_poly.pdbx_strand_id
1 'polypeptide(L)'
;MKSKIYFIIKLFFITFSSILYAEEFKFDASEIEILNNGNLLKAKNGVGIEIDKNIKISAENFTYDKTSSILEVAGNVEISDLINKVFIVGKKFSYNKKDNIITSRENTEIIVDNKYFINTKNITYFRNTKKISSNTLTKITDLSKNIFKTEKFSYDLKQGTFSGENLTFIDYTKNNHFFNNAIVDLKEKKILGKDYSLVFNKDTFGNKNNDPRLKGNSVYIDENSTTITKGVFTTCKKKKDACPPWVISAEEVKHDKKKKIINYKNAWLKIYDKPVFYFPKFFHPDPTVKRQSGFLTPSLLSN
;
A
#
# COMPACT_ATOMS: atom_id res chain seq x y z
N MET A 1 -23.95 68.87 12.14
CA MET A 1 -22.80 68.27 12.88
C MET A 1 -23.06 66.82 13.44
N LYS A 2 -24.28 66.34 13.50
CA LYS A 2 -24.58 65.01 14.05
C LYS A 2 -24.32 63.80 13.11
N SER A 3 -24.22 64.00 11.80
CA SER A 3 -24.07 62.90 10.83
C SER A 3 -22.58 62.43 10.63
N LYS A 4 -21.61 63.26 10.94
CA LYS A 4 -20.17 62.89 10.77
C LYS A 4 -19.66 62.01 11.92
N ILE A 5 -20.27 62.09 13.10
CA ILE A 5 -19.90 61.32 14.27
C ILE A 5 -20.34 59.85 14.10
N TYR A 6 -21.52 59.62 13.50
CA TYR A 6 -22.02 58.28 13.23
C TYR A 6 -21.18 57.54 12.16
N PHE A 7 -20.56 58.25 11.24
CA PHE A 7 -19.71 57.66 10.22
C PHE A 7 -18.35 57.18 10.77
N ILE A 8 -17.78 57.96 11.69
CA ILE A 8 -16.54 57.63 12.39
C ILE A 8 -16.74 56.44 13.35
N ILE A 9 -17.85 56.37 14.06
CA ILE A 9 -18.16 55.24 14.93
C ILE A 9 -18.40 53.96 14.11
N LYS A 10 -19.05 54.02 12.94
CA LYS A 10 -19.22 52.91 12.04
C LYS A 10 -17.89 52.42 11.40
N LEU A 11 -16.97 53.34 11.10
CA LEU A 11 -15.64 53.03 10.57
C LEU A 11 -14.75 52.39 11.66
N PHE A 12 -14.89 52.79 12.92
CA PHE A 12 -14.14 52.21 14.04
C PHE A 12 -14.62 50.77 14.43
N PHE A 13 -15.87 50.41 14.11
CA PHE A 13 -16.40 49.11 14.40
C PHE A 13 -16.08 48.05 13.32
N ILE A 14 -15.64 48.48 12.12
CA ILE A 14 -15.29 47.57 11.02
C ILE A 14 -13.83 47.10 11.12
N THR A 15 -12.96 47.75 11.90
CA THR A 15 -11.56 47.33 12.06
C THR A 15 -11.32 46.36 13.21
N PHE A 16 -12.39 45.87 13.89
CA PHE A 16 -12.27 44.99 15.05
C PHE A 16 -12.75 43.57 14.76
N SER A 17 -12.48 43.06 13.57
CA SER A 17 -12.82 41.66 13.28
C SER A 17 -11.82 41.03 12.35
N SER A 18 -10.83 40.43 12.93
CA SER A 18 -10.28 39.11 12.60
C SER A 18 -9.03 38.88 13.45
N ILE A 19 -9.20 38.70 14.74
CA ILE A 19 -8.29 37.82 15.44
C ILE A 19 -8.66 36.44 14.91
N LEU A 20 -7.99 36.02 13.85
CA LEU A 20 -7.89 34.62 13.48
C LEU A 20 -7.19 33.95 14.67
N TYR A 21 -7.97 33.41 15.60
CA TYR A 21 -7.47 32.44 16.55
C TYR A 21 -6.99 31.26 15.71
N ALA A 22 -5.70 31.24 15.38
CA ALA A 22 -5.06 30.01 15.03
C ALA A 22 -5.31 29.06 16.20
N GLU A 23 -6.12 28.02 15.99
CA GLU A 23 -6.39 27.01 17.03
C GLU A 23 -5.04 26.47 17.50
N GLU A 24 -4.64 26.85 18.70
CA GLU A 24 -3.40 26.37 19.31
C GLU A 24 -3.60 24.92 19.76
N PHE A 25 -2.50 24.17 19.85
CA PHE A 25 -2.55 22.85 20.47
C PHE A 25 -3.08 22.96 21.89
N LYS A 26 -4.05 22.14 22.22
CA LYS A 26 -4.52 21.98 23.60
C LYS A 26 -3.74 20.83 24.24
N PHE A 27 -2.94 21.18 25.24
CA PHE A 27 -2.18 20.21 26.02
C PHE A 27 -2.95 19.87 27.32
N ASP A 28 -3.13 18.56 27.55
CA ASP A 28 -3.57 18.01 28.83
C ASP A 28 -2.40 17.17 29.38
N ALA A 29 -1.58 17.79 30.21
CA ALA A 29 -0.28 17.25 30.63
C ALA A 29 -0.07 17.40 32.14
N SER A 30 0.69 16.48 32.73
CA SER A 30 1.08 16.56 34.13
C SER A 30 2.12 17.65 34.40
N GLU A 31 2.97 17.94 33.41
CA GLU A 31 3.99 19.00 33.49
C GLU A 31 3.98 19.82 32.21
N ILE A 32 3.92 21.14 32.32
CA ILE A 32 4.04 22.07 31.19
C ILE A 32 5.08 23.13 31.54
N GLU A 33 6.10 23.26 30.68
CA GLU A 33 7.14 24.26 30.78
C GLU A 33 7.05 25.20 29.56
N ILE A 34 6.99 26.49 29.83
CA ILE A 34 6.93 27.53 28.78
C ILE A 34 8.25 28.30 28.78
N LEU A 35 8.94 28.27 27.65
CA LEU A 35 10.26 28.85 27.42
C LEU A 35 10.22 29.89 26.29
N ASN A 36 11.31 30.63 26.16
CA ASN A 36 11.54 31.61 25.07
C ASN A 36 10.37 32.58 24.89
N ASN A 37 9.97 33.23 25.98
CA ASN A 37 8.86 34.22 26.00
C ASN A 37 7.55 33.65 25.41
N GLY A 38 7.28 32.36 25.66
CA GLY A 38 6.04 31.69 25.21
C GLY A 38 6.12 31.04 23.84
N ASN A 39 7.26 31.09 23.17
CA ASN A 39 7.42 30.52 21.81
C ASN A 39 7.76 29.02 21.83
N LEU A 40 8.34 28.51 22.91
CA LEU A 40 8.67 27.08 23.04
C LEU A 40 7.88 26.49 24.22
N LEU A 41 7.11 25.45 23.95
CA LEU A 41 6.30 24.76 24.93
C LEU A 41 6.74 23.30 25.02
N LYS A 42 7.06 22.86 26.24
CA LYS A 42 7.39 21.45 26.54
C LYS A 42 6.34 20.89 27.45
N ALA A 43 5.93 19.64 27.21
CA ALA A 43 5.00 18.93 28.08
C ALA A 43 5.43 17.48 28.26
N LYS A 44 5.13 16.90 29.44
CA LYS A 44 5.50 15.53 29.80
C LYS A 44 4.38 14.76 30.46
N ASN A 45 4.55 13.42 30.46
CA ASN A 45 3.77 12.43 31.23
C ASN A 45 2.29 12.31 30.85
N GLY A 46 2.01 11.40 29.93
CA GLY A 46 0.68 10.89 29.64
C GLY A 46 -0.27 11.88 28.97
N VAL A 47 0.26 12.72 28.16
CA VAL A 47 -0.48 13.81 27.54
C VAL A 47 -1.23 13.37 26.30
N GLY A 48 -2.49 13.80 26.22
CA GLY A 48 -3.26 13.76 24.98
C GLY A 48 -3.32 15.17 24.38
N ILE A 49 -2.98 15.30 23.12
CA ILE A 49 -3.19 16.57 22.41
C ILE A 49 -4.31 16.37 21.42
N GLU A 50 -5.34 17.19 21.55
CA GLU A 50 -6.43 17.25 20.58
C GLU A 50 -6.16 18.41 19.62
N ILE A 51 -5.95 18.06 18.33
CA ILE A 51 -5.69 19.04 17.30
C ILE A 51 -6.89 19.03 16.36
N ASP A 52 -7.50 20.21 16.15
CA ASP A 52 -8.61 20.41 15.21
C ASP A 52 -9.77 19.43 15.40
N LYS A 53 -10.10 19.05 16.63
CA LYS A 53 -11.18 18.10 16.96
C LYS A 53 -11.09 16.71 16.29
N ASN A 54 -10.09 16.49 15.42
CA ASN A 54 -10.01 15.35 14.53
C ASN A 54 -8.72 14.54 14.67
N ILE A 55 -7.66 15.12 15.22
CA ILE A 55 -6.43 14.40 15.55
C ILE A 55 -6.20 14.44 17.05
N LYS A 56 -5.94 13.26 17.58
CA LYS A 56 -5.48 13.08 18.95
C LYS A 56 -4.07 12.48 18.91
N ILE A 57 -3.14 13.10 19.62
CA ILE A 57 -1.77 12.63 19.79
C ILE A 57 -1.53 12.37 21.26
N SER A 58 -1.09 11.16 21.61
CA SER A 58 -0.64 10.80 22.94
C SER A 58 0.85 10.47 22.89
N ALA A 59 1.63 10.94 23.86
CA ALA A 59 3.05 10.67 23.95
C ALA A 59 3.58 10.95 25.37
N GLU A 60 4.81 10.50 25.66
CA GLU A 60 5.48 10.80 26.94
C GLU A 60 6.07 12.21 26.95
N ASN A 61 6.55 12.69 25.81
CA ASN A 61 7.22 13.97 25.68
C ASN A 61 6.70 14.73 24.45
N PHE A 62 6.49 16.03 24.65
CA PHE A 62 6.08 16.97 23.62
C PHE A 62 6.99 18.19 23.62
N THR A 63 7.33 18.68 22.45
CA THR A 63 8.03 19.95 22.26
C THR A 63 7.38 20.69 21.09
N TYR A 64 6.73 21.80 21.37
CA TYR A 64 6.07 22.63 20.37
C TYR A 64 6.77 23.97 20.23
N ASP A 65 7.31 24.21 19.05
CA ASP A 65 7.86 25.51 18.63
C ASP A 65 6.81 26.29 17.84
N LYS A 66 6.28 27.35 18.41
CA LYS A 66 5.26 28.20 17.80
C LYS A 66 5.79 28.93 16.58
N THR A 67 7.10 29.30 16.58
CA THR A 67 7.71 30.07 15.49
C THR A 67 7.77 29.25 14.20
N SER A 68 8.17 28.00 14.30
CA SER A 68 8.21 27.06 13.18
C SER A 68 6.89 26.32 12.93
N SER A 69 5.96 26.37 13.90
CA SER A 69 4.71 25.58 13.92
C SER A 69 4.98 24.07 13.88
N ILE A 70 6.08 23.62 14.48
CA ILE A 70 6.47 22.21 14.54
C ILE A 70 6.24 21.66 15.94
N LEU A 71 5.49 20.55 16.01
CA LEU A 71 5.35 19.73 17.19
C LEU A 71 6.19 18.48 17.05
N GLU A 72 7.17 18.28 17.93
CA GLU A 72 7.88 17.03 18.09
C GLU A 72 7.31 16.25 19.26
N VAL A 73 7.10 14.95 19.05
CA VAL A 73 6.59 14.03 20.09
C VAL A 73 7.47 12.78 20.16
N ALA A 74 7.68 12.29 21.37
CA ALA A 74 8.53 11.12 21.60
C ALA A 74 8.07 10.29 22.82
N GLY A 75 8.37 8.98 22.77
CA GLY A 75 8.02 8.00 23.80
C GLY A 75 6.57 7.52 23.69
N ASN A 76 6.37 6.25 23.32
CA ASN A 76 5.08 5.58 23.20
C ASN A 76 4.02 6.44 22.49
N VAL A 77 4.36 6.91 21.28
CA VAL A 77 3.50 7.84 20.53
C VAL A 77 2.37 7.10 19.85
N GLU A 78 1.15 7.60 20.06
CA GLU A 78 -0.08 7.19 19.37
C GLU A 78 -0.73 8.40 18.71
N ILE A 79 -1.01 8.31 17.42
CA ILE A 79 -1.69 9.34 16.63
C ILE A 79 -2.97 8.76 16.07
N SER A 80 -4.10 9.37 16.39
CA SER A 80 -5.42 8.95 15.92
C SER A 80 -6.02 10.06 15.05
N ASP A 81 -6.18 9.80 13.76
CA ASP A 81 -6.91 10.63 12.81
C ASP A 81 -8.29 10.00 12.56
N LEU A 82 -9.30 10.51 13.27
CA LEU A 82 -10.65 9.93 13.25
C LEU A 82 -11.35 10.13 11.90
N ILE A 83 -11.09 11.25 11.21
CA ILE A 83 -11.70 11.53 9.90
C ILE A 83 -11.20 10.56 8.84
N ASN A 84 -9.89 10.36 8.80
CA ASN A 84 -9.27 9.50 7.82
C ASN A 84 -9.20 8.04 8.26
N LYS A 85 -9.65 7.72 9.49
CA LYS A 85 -9.60 6.39 10.11
C LYS A 85 -8.20 5.80 10.08
N VAL A 86 -7.23 6.63 10.42
CA VAL A 86 -5.81 6.26 10.47
C VAL A 86 -5.37 6.29 11.93
N PHE A 87 -4.78 5.20 12.38
CA PHE A 87 -4.13 5.08 13.67
C PHE A 87 -2.65 4.76 13.45
N ILE A 88 -1.76 5.53 14.06
CA ILE A 88 -0.31 5.43 13.88
C ILE A 88 0.36 5.26 15.24
N VAL A 89 1.26 4.30 15.33
CA VAL A 89 2.05 4.03 16.55
C VAL A 89 3.54 4.03 16.22
N GLY A 90 4.35 4.60 17.11
CA GLY A 90 5.79 4.61 16.96
C GLY A 90 6.49 5.33 18.13
N LYS A 91 7.79 5.60 17.97
CA LYS A 91 8.60 6.16 19.06
C LYS A 91 8.78 7.67 18.96
N LYS A 92 8.89 8.21 17.74
CA LYS A 92 9.16 9.63 17.52
C LYS A 92 8.51 10.13 16.24
N PHE A 93 7.81 11.26 16.34
CA PHE A 93 7.16 11.94 15.21
C PHE A 93 7.41 13.43 15.27
N SER A 94 7.39 14.04 14.08
CA SER A 94 7.34 15.49 13.89
C SER A 94 6.06 15.83 13.13
N TYR A 95 5.29 16.76 13.64
CA TYR A 95 4.09 17.28 12.99
C TYR A 95 4.27 18.76 12.64
N ASN A 96 4.35 19.05 11.37
CA ASN A 96 4.29 20.42 10.84
C ASN A 96 2.82 20.83 10.73
N LYS A 97 2.35 21.69 11.64
CA LYS A 97 0.96 22.15 11.68
C LYS A 97 0.60 23.00 10.45
N LYS A 98 1.53 23.84 9.97
CA LYS A 98 1.31 24.75 8.83
C LYS A 98 1.01 23.97 7.56
N ASP A 99 1.77 22.92 7.30
CA ASP A 99 1.65 22.09 6.10
C ASP A 99 0.74 20.88 6.28
N ASN A 100 0.32 20.58 7.52
CA ASN A 100 -0.44 19.39 7.90
C ASN A 100 0.29 18.09 7.52
N ILE A 101 1.60 18.01 7.82
CA ILE A 101 2.45 16.87 7.50
C ILE A 101 2.97 16.23 8.78
N ILE A 102 2.74 14.92 8.93
CA ILE A 102 3.30 14.10 10.01
C ILE A 102 4.40 13.24 9.44
N THR A 103 5.57 13.24 10.06
CA THR A 103 6.73 12.43 9.64
C THR A 103 7.29 11.63 10.80
N SER A 104 7.81 10.44 10.47
CA SER A 104 8.67 9.65 11.37
C SER A 104 9.80 9.03 10.56
N ARG A 105 10.97 8.89 11.16
CA ARG A 105 12.14 8.21 10.58
C ARG A 105 12.43 6.87 11.25
N GLU A 106 11.57 6.48 12.17
CA GLU A 106 11.69 5.23 12.92
C GLU A 106 10.65 4.19 12.49
N ASN A 107 10.74 3.00 13.08
CA ASN A 107 9.72 1.96 12.89
C ASN A 107 8.35 2.50 13.30
N THR A 108 7.41 2.34 12.41
CA THR A 108 6.06 2.86 12.54
C THR A 108 5.06 1.80 12.14
N GLU A 109 4.03 1.65 12.95
CA GLU A 109 2.86 0.83 12.65
C GLU A 109 1.70 1.75 12.33
N ILE A 110 0.99 1.44 11.23
CA ILE A 110 -0.16 2.21 10.77
C ILE A 110 -1.32 1.25 10.59
N ILE A 111 -2.48 1.61 11.12
CA ILE A 111 -3.73 0.89 10.91
C ILE A 111 -4.67 1.81 10.15
N VAL A 112 -5.19 1.32 9.02
CA VAL A 112 -6.14 2.05 8.18
C VAL A 112 -7.47 1.30 8.14
N ASP A 113 -8.57 2.02 8.40
CA ASP A 113 -9.95 1.49 8.41
C ASP A 113 -10.15 0.26 9.32
N ASN A 114 -9.28 0.02 10.31
CA ASN A 114 -9.21 -1.19 11.12
C ASN A 114 -9.09 -2.49 10.29
N LYS A 115 -8.60 -2.41 9.07
CA LYS A 115 -8.53 -3.52 8.11
C LYS A 115 -7.13 -3.79 7.59
N TYR A 116 -6.31 -2.74 7.48
CA TYR A 116 -4.99 -2.81 6.88
C TYR A 116 -3.93 -2.44 7.89
N PHE A 117 -3.00 -3.35 8.13
CA PHE A 117 -1.90 -3.22 9.08
C PHE A 117 -0.62 -3.01 8.30
N ILE A 118 0.00 -1.84 8.45
CA ILE A 118 1.16 -1.41 7.68
C ILE A 118 2.34 -1.21 8.64
N ASN A 119 3.43 -1.92 8.39
CA ASN A 119 4.68 -1.78 9.13
C ASN A 119 5.76 -1.23 8.21
N THR A 120 6.37 -0.12 8.59
CA THR A 120 7.35 0.60 7.75
C THR A 120 8.28 1.49 8.57
N LYS A 121 9.19 2.18 7.88
CA LYS A 121 10.01 3.30 8.39
C LYS A 121 9.84 4.53 7.52
N ASN A 122 10.38 5.66 7.97
CA ASN A 122 10.46 6.91 7.19
C ASN A 122 9.12 7.31 6.57
N ILE A 123 8.07 7.34 7.37
CA ILE A 123 6.76 7.72 6.88
C ILE A 123 6.65 9.23 6.70
N THR A 124 5.88 9.61 5.69
CA THR A 124 5.33 10.96 5.54
C THR A 124 3.84 10.84 5.30
N TYR A 125 3.05 11.39 6.22
CA TYR A 125 1.60 11.46 6.10
C TYR A 125 1.18 12.89 5.77
N PHE A 126 0.75 13.09 4.53
CA PHE A 126 0.19 14.33 3.99
C PHE A 126 -1.31 14.37 4.26
N ARG A 127 -1.74 14.98 5.36
CA ARG A 127 -3.15 14.99 5.77
C ARG A 127 -4.05 15.73 4.76
N ASN A 128 -3.59 16.86 4.22
CA ASN A 128 -4.35 17.66 3.24
C ASN A 128 -4.67 16.86 1.97
N THR A 129 -3.71 16.09 1.48
CA THR A 129 -3.90 15.25 0.27
C THR A 129 -4.35 13.84 0.59
N LYS A 130 -4.44 13.49 1.89
CA LYS A 130 -4.82 12.16 2.38
C LYS A 130 -3.92 11.06 1.84
N LYS A 131 -2.60 11.30 1.83
CA LYS A 131 -1.62 10.32 1.33
C LYS A 131 -0.61 9.97 2.41
N ILE A 132 -0.29 8.67 2.50
CA ILE A 132 0.79 8.16 3.35
C ILE A 132 1.84 7.56 2.43
N SER A 133 3.10 7.92 2.61
CA SER A 133 4.21 7.38 1.82
C SER A 133 5.38 6.95 2.69
N SER A 134 6.15 6.01 2.16
CA SER A 134 7.43 5.57 2.69
C SER A 134 8.35 5.17 1.54
N ASN A 135 9.63 5.47 1.67
CA ASN A 135 10.68 5.08 0.73
C ASN A 135 11.51 3.88 1.23
N THR A 136 11.02 3.18 2.22
CA THR A 136 11.67 2.00 2.81
C THR A 136 10.78 0.77 2.66
N LEU A 137 11.36 -0.40 2.94
CA LEU A 137 10.60 -1.65 2.92
C LEU A 137 9.37 -1.55 3.81
N THR A 138 8.22 -1.74 3.19
CA THR A 138 6.90 -1.67 3.82
C THR A 138 6.19 -3.01 3.69
N LYS A 139 5.65 -3.51 4.80
CA LYS A 139 4.81 -4.71 4.86
C LYS A 139 3.37 -4.29 5.15
N ILE A 140 2.44 -4.74 4.31
CA ILE A 140 1.00 -4.53 4.49
C ILE A 140 0.35 -5.91 4.68
N THR A 141 -0.53 -6.02 5.67
CA THR A 141 -1.31 -7.24 5.93
C THR A 141 -2.77 -6.85 6.03
N ASP A 142 -3.65 -7.60 5.37
CA ASP A 142 -5.11 -7.41 5.48
C ASP A 142 -5.74 -8.44 6.44
N LEU A 143 -7.05 -8.30 6.69
CA LEU A 143 -7.81 -9.23 7.54
C LEU A 143 -7.88 -10.65 6.96
N SER A 144 -7.71 -10.83 5.66
CA SER A 144 -7.66 -12.13 4.99
C SER A 144 -6.27 -12.78 5.05
N LYS A 145 -5.33 -12.15 5.78
CA LYS A 145 -3.92 -12.56 5.92
C LYS A 145 -3.13 -12.53 4.59
N ASN A 146 -3.60 -11.77 3.61
CA ASN A 146 -2.78 -11.45 2.46
C ASN A 146 -1.61 -10.56 2.90
N ILE A 147 -0.42 -10.84 2.36
CA ILE A 147 0.80 -10.12 2.71
C ILE A 147 1.38 -9.46 1.47
N PHE A 148 1.47 -8.14 1.51
CA PHE A 148 2.17 -7.35 0.51
C PHE A 148 3.48 -6.82 1.11
N LYS A 149 4.55 -6.80 0.31
CA LYS A 149 5.82 -6.15 0.66
C LYS A 149 6.26 -5.31 -0.52
N THR A 150 6.73 -4.10 -0.27
CA THR A 150 7.17 -3.17 -1.31
C THR A 150 8.28 -2.27 -0.79
N GLU A 151 9.16 -1.81 -1.67
CA GLU A 151 10.27 -0.93 -1.29
C GLU A 151 9.88 0.54 -1.27
N LYS A 152 9.04 0.98 -2.21
CA LYS A 152 8.47 2.33 -2.21
C LYS A 152 6.97 2.22 -2.11
N PHE A 153 6.43 2.84 -1.10
CA PHE A 153 5.03 2.73 -0.74
C PHE A 153 4.35 4.09 -0.82
N SER A 154 3.20 4.16 -1.46
CA SER A 154 2.31 5.33 -1.42
C SER A 154 0.87 4.86 -1.34
N TYR A 155 0.16 5.28 -0.29
CA TYR A 155 -1.25 4.94 -0.06
C TYR A 155 -2.12 6.18 -0.17
N ASP A 156 -3.10 6.15 -1.05
CA ASP A 156 -4.13 7.16 -1.20
C ASP A 156 -5.36 6.74 -0.38
N LEU A 157 -5.54 7.39 0.78
CA LEU A 157 -6.65 7.11 1.71
C LEU A 157 -8.02 7.44 1.08
N LYS A 158 -8.08 8.41 0.16
CA LYS A 158 -9.33 8.83 -0.51
C LYS A 158 -9.80 7.74 -1.46
N GLN A 159 -8.89 7.22 -2.28
CA GLN A 159 -9.18 6.17 -3.25
C GLN A 159 -9.21 4.78 -2.61
N GLY A 160 -8.45 4.56 -1.53
CA GLY A 160 -8.26 3.24 -0.93
C GLY A 160 -7.29 2.38 -1.74
N THR A 161 -6.37 3.03 -2.48
CA THR A 161 -5.39 2.38 -3.34
C THR A 161 -3.98 2.60 -2.81
N PHE A 162 -3.12 1.60 -2.95
CA PHE A 162 -1.70 1.81 -2.75
C PHE A 162 -0.90 1.43 -3.99
N SER A 163 0.24 2.08 -4.17
CA SER A 163 1.22 1.75 -5.19
C SER A 163 2.55 1.38 -4.54
N GLY A 164 3.33 0.56 -5.24
CA GLY A 164 4.64 0.14 -4.77
C GLY A 164 5.58 -0.28 -5.90
N GLU A 165 6.88 -0.12 -5.65
CA GLU A 165 7.97 -0.67 -6.48
C GLU A 165 8.48 -1.97 -5.85
N ASN A 166 8.94 -2.92 -6.68
CA ASN A 166 9.39 -4.25 -6.26
C ASN A 166 8.38 -4.93 -5.32
N LEU A 167 7.10 -4.82 -5.72
CA LEU A 167 6.02 -5.33 -4.89
C LEU A 167 5.95 -6.86 -4.98
N THR A 168 5.89 -7.50 -3.81
CA THR A 168 5.59 -8.92 -3.67
C THR A 168 4.26 -9.10 -2.97
N PHE A 169 3.48 -10.04 -3.45
CA PHE A 169 2.19 -10.40 -2.87
C PHE A 169 2.14 -11.91 -2.65
N ILE A 170 1.87 -12.34 -1.43
CA ILE A 170 1.65 -13.75 -1.10
C ILE A 170 0.15 -13.92 -0.88
N ASP A 171 -0.49 -14.70 -1.75
CA ASP A 171 -1.92 -14.99 -1.66
C ASP A 171 -2.22 -16.08 -0.61
N TYR A 172 -3.50 -16.27 -0.30
CA TYR A 172 -3.95 -17.25 0.68
C TYR A 172 -3.61 -18.71 0.30
N THR A 173 -3.31 -18.98 -0.99
CA THR A 173 -2.86 -20.29 -1.48
C THR A 173 -1.35 -20.45 -1.44
N LYS A 174 -0.64 -19.46 -0.89
CA LYS A 174 0.83 -19.37 -0.80
C LYS A 174 1.54 -19.26 -2.14
N ASN A 175 0.86 -18.79 -3.18
CA ASN A 175 1.53 -18.38 -4.40
C ASN A 175 2.25 -17.06 -4.19
N ASN A 176 3.43 -16.93 -4.79
CA ASN A 176 4.22 -15.70 -4.71
C ASN A 176 4.11 -14.93 -6.02
N HIS A 177 3.53 -13.75 -5.94
CA HIS A 177 3.40 -12.79 -7.03
C HIS A 177 4.47 -11.70 -6.88
N PHE A 178 5.13 -11.36 -7.97
CA PHE A 178 6.17 -10.32 -8.02
C PHE A 178 5.81 -9.33 -9.12
N PHE A 179 5.97 -8.04 -8.83
CA PHE A 179 5.72 -6.94 -9.75
C PHE A 179 6.87 -5.94 -9.62
N ASN A 180 7.38 -5.44 -10.73
CA ASN A 180 8.32 -4.32 -10.66
C ASN A 180 7.59 -3.06 -10.16
N ASN A 181 6.40 -2.80 -10.71
CA ASN A 181 5.50 -1.76 -10.23
C ASN A 181 4.07 -2.29 -10.17
N ALA A 182 3.33 -1.95 -9.12
CA ALA A 182 1.92 -2.29 -9.05
C ALA A 182 1.10 -1.20 -8.35
N ILE A 183 -0.18 -1.17 -8.73
CA ILE A 183 -1.24 -0.43 -8.04
C ILE A 183 -2.25 -1.46 -7.54
N VAL A 184 -2.57 -1.39 -6.26
CA VAL A 184 -3.50 -2.28 -5.58
C VAL A 184 -4.68 -1.46 -5.08
N ASP A 185 -5.86 -1.79 -5.56
CA ASP A 185 -7.12 -1.28 -5.03
C ASP A 185 -7.63 -2.26 -3.98
N LEU A 186 -7.55 -1.84 -2.73
CA LEU A 186 -7.94 -2.67 -1.59
C LEU A 186 -9.46 -2.80 -1.43
N LYS A 187 -10.21 -1.80 -1.90
CA LYS A 187 -11.67 -1.80 -1.83
C LYS A 187 -12.28 -2.74 -2.87
N GLU A 188 -11.81 -2.57 -4.10
CA GLU A 188 -12.29 -3.35 -5.26
C GLU A 188 -11.53 -4.68 -5.43
N LYS A 189 -10.52 -4.96 -4.58
CA LYS A 189 -9.66 -6.15 -4.65
C LYS A 189 -9.04 -6.35 -6.03
N LYS A 190 -8.55 -5.25 -6.63
CA LYS A 190 -7.94 -5.24 -7.95
C LYS A 190 -6.45 -4.95 -7.86
N ILE A 191 -5.66 -5.59 -8.73
CA ILE A 191 -4.22 -5.34 -8.85
C ILE A 191 -3.91 -5.12 -10.34
N LEU A 192 -3.25 -4.01 -10.63
CA LEU A 192 -2.66 -3.72 -11.93
C LEU A 192 -1.14 -3.66 -11.75
N GLY A 193 -0.40 -4.52 -12.47
CA GLY A 193 1.05 -4.60 -12.32
C GLY A 193 1.80 -4.71 -13.64
N LYS A 194 3.08 -4.32 -13.60
CA LYS A 194 4.05 -4.47 -14.71
C LYS A 194 5.16 -5.40 -14.30
N ASP A 195 5.78 -6.03 -15.33
CA ASP A 195 6.89 -6.98 -15.18
C ASP A 195 6.54 -8.07 -14.16
N TYR A 196 5.41 -8.69 -14.42
CA TYR A 196 4.81 -9.67 -13.54
C TYR A 196 5.52 -11.01 -13.56
N SER A 197 5.68 -11.62 -12.41
CA SER A 197 6.13 -12.99 -12.24
C SER A 197 5.36 -13.69 -11.14
N LEU A 198 4.90 -14.89 -11.38
CA LEU A 198 4.19 -15.75 -10.45
C LEU A 198 4.97 -17.05 -10.24
N VAL A 199 5.26 -17.36 -9.00
CA VAL A 199 5.75 -18.69 -8.58
C VAL A 199 4.64 -19.36 -7.82
N PHE A 200 4.12 -20.44 -8.37
CA PHE A 200 3.05 -21.21 -7.75
C PHE A 200 3.57 -21.99 -6.53
N ASN A 201 2.70 -22.24 -5.60
CA ASN A 201 2.98 -23.17 -4.51
C ASN A 201 3.27 -24.58 -5.11
N LYS A 202 4.30 -25.24 -4.60
CA LYS A 202 4.76 -26.56 -5.13
C LYS A 202 3.67 -27.62 -5.08
N ASP A 203 2.75 -27.54 -4.14
CA ASP A 203 1.66 -28.53 -4.01
C ASP A 203 0.54 -28.33 -5.05
N THR A 204 0.54 -27.21 -5.77
CA THR A 204 -0.53 -26.86 -6.74
C THR A 204 -0.61 -27.83 -7.91
N PHE A 205 0.52 -28.36 -8.39
CA PHE A 205 0.59 -29.22 -9.57
C PHE A 205 0.88 -30.71 -9.25
N GLY A 206 0.76 -31.10 -8.00
CA GLY A 206 0.86 -32.51 -7.56
C GLY A 206 2.25 -33.15 -7.67
N ASN A 207 3.22 -32.48 -8.26
CA ASN A 207 4.60 -32.95 -8.40
C ASN A 207 5.59 -31.98 -7.77
N LYS A 208 6.14 -32.35 -6.62
CA LYS A 208 7.09 -31.53 -5.85
C LYS A 208 8.44 -31.28 -6.57
N ASN A 209 8.74 -32.03 -7.63
CA ASN A 209 9.95 -31.83 -8.43
C ASN A 209 9.80 -30.74 -9.50
N ASN A 210 8.59 -30.24 -9.73
CA ASN A 210 8.30 -29.16 -10.66
C ASN A 210 8.41 -27.80 -9.97
N ASP A 211 8.81 -26.78 -10.75
CA ASP A 211 8.81 -25.37 -10.32
C ASP A 211 7.87 -24.56 -11.25
N PRO A 212 6.53 -24.70 -11.08
CA PRO A 212 5.56 -24.03 -11.93
C PRO A 212 5.65 -22.53 -11.76
N ARG A 213 5.78 -21.83 -12.88
CA ARG A 213 5.92 -20.37 -12.90
C ARG A 213 5.38 -19.74 -14.15
N LEU A 214 4.94 -18.51 -14.03
CA LEU A 214 4.40 -17.70 -15.11
C LEU A 214 5.05 -16.32 -15.06
N LYS A 215 5.37 -15.75 -16.21
CA LYS A 215 5.85 -14.37 -16.35
C LYS A 215 5.01 -13.65 -17.37
N GLY A 216 4.93 -12.33 -17.28
CA GLY A 216 4.25 -11.49 -18.27
C GLY A 216 4.65 -10.02 -18.14
N ASN A 217 4.39 -9.24 -19.20
CA ASN A 217 4.72 -7.82 -19.21
C ASN A 217 3.79 -7.01 -18.31
N SER A 218 2.50 -7.36 -18.31
CA SER A 218 1.53 -6.74 -17.43
C SER A 218 0.52 -7.76 -16.94
N VAL A 219 -0.10 -7.46 -15.80
CA VAL A 219 -1.15 -8.28 -15.24
C VAL A 219 -2.26 -7.40 -14.69
N TYR A 220 -3.48 -7.85 -14.89
CA TYR A 220 -4.67 -7.36 -14.22
C TYR A 220 -5.29 -8.51 -13.44
N ILE A 221 -5.44 -8.33 -12.13
CA ILE A 221 -6.05 -9.30 -11.21
C ILE A 221 -7.28 -8.68 -10.62
N ASP A 222 -8.39 -9.38 -10.67
CA ASP A 222 -9.61 -9.07 -9.93
C ASP A 222 -10.15 -10.32 -9.22
N GLU A 223 -11.30 -10.20 -8.56
CA GLU A 223 -11.92 -11.29 -7.81
C GLU A 223 -12.28 -12.48 -8.71
N ASN A 224 -12.63 -12.24 -9.99
CA ASN A 224 -13.13 -13.24 -10.92
C ASN A 224 -12.08 -13.78 -11.89
N SER A 225 -11.05 -12.97 -12.18
CA SER A 225 -10.10 -13.29 -13.25
C SER A 225 -8.69 -12.78 -12.96
N THR A 226 -7.73 -13.37 -13.67
CA THR A 226 -6.37 -12.85 -13.80
C THR A 226 -6.02 -12.84 -15.29
N THR A 227 -5.73 -11.66 -15.84
CA THR A 227 -5.35 -11.50 -17.25
C THR A 227 -3.91 -11.02 -17.33
N ILE A 228 -3.09 -11.72 -18.10
CA ILE A 228 -1.66 -11.48 -18.26
C ILE A 228 -1.34 -11.29 -19.74
N THR A 229 -0.63 -10.21 -20.06
CA THR A 229 -0.19 -9.93 -21.43
C THR A 229 1.23 -10.47 -21.66
N LYS A 230 1.48 -11.03 -22.84
CA LYS A 230 2.75 -11.66 -23.23
C LYS A 230 3.21 -12.68 -22.18
N GLY A 231 2.28 -13.59 -21.83
CA GLY A 231 2.48 -14.59 -20.81
C GLY A 231 3.43 -15.70 -21.24
N VAL A 232 4.33 -16.11 -20.37
CA VAL A 232 5.23 -17.27 -20.55
C VAL A 232 5.11 -18.19 -19.36
N PHE A 233 4.63 -19.40 -19.59
CA PHE A 233 4.40 -20.42 -18.57
C PHE A 233 5.30 -21.63 -18.75
N THR A 234 5.78 -22.21 -17.67
CA THR A 234 6.47 -23.51 -17.63
C THR A 234 6.32 -24.17 -16.26
N THR A 235 6.42 -25.49 -16.22
CA THR A 235 6.54 -26.26 -14.96
C THR A 235 7.94 -26.84 -14.75
N CYS A 236 8.86 -26.62 -15.70
CA CYS A 236 10.21 -27.19 -15.61
C CYS A 236 10.95 -26.73 -14.37
N LYS A 237 11.75 -27.64 -13.78
CA LYS A 237 12.62 -27.33 -12.66
C LYS A 237 13.54 -26.15 -12.99
N LYS A 238 13.63 -25.19 -12.11
CA LYS A 238 14.53 -24.04 -12.26
C LYS A 238 15.97 -24.50 -12.14
N LYS A 239 16.75 -24.36 -13.20
CA LYS A 239 18.20 -24.58 -13.20
C LYS A 239 18.91 -23.23 -13.24
N LYS A 240 20.08 -23.12 -12.60
CA LYS A 240 20.90 -21.91 -12.65
C LYS A 240 21.44 -21.78 -14.09
N ASP A 241 21.24 -20.61 -14.68
CA ASP A 241 21.74 -20.24 -16.01
C ASP A 241 21.28 -21.13 -17.20
N ALA A 242 20.14 -21.83 -17.07
CA ALA A 242 19.57 -22.64 -18.13
C ALA A 242 18.12 -22.24 -18.43
N CYS A 243 17.81 -22.13 -19.72
CA CYS A 243 16.43 -21.99 -20.20
C CYS A 243 15.62 -23.24 -19.88
N PRO A 244 14.33 -23.12 -19.57
CA PRO A 244 13.47 -24.28 -19.40
C PRO A 244 13.37 -25.08 -20.70
N PRO A 245 13.38 -26.41 -20.64
CA PRO A 245 13.27 -27.27 -21.85
C PRO A 245 12.02 -26.98 -22.68
N TRP A 246 10.92 -26.56 -22.04
CA TRP A 246 9.72 -26.15 -22.75
C TRP A 246 9.04 -24.96 -22.05
N VAL A 247 8.37 -24.16 -22.85
CA VAL A 247 7.51 -23.05 -22.39
C VAL A 247 6.28 -22.95 -23.30
N ILE A 248 5.17 -22.47 -22.73
CA ILE A 248 4.04 -21.96 -23.50
C ILE A 248 4.14 -20.43 -23.42
N SER A 249 4.33 -19.78 -24.56
CA SER A 249 4.29 -18.32 -24.66
C SER A 249 3.02 -17.88 -25.38
N ALA A 250 2.26 -16.94 -24.83
CA ALA A 250 1.00 -16.46 -25.40
C ALA A 250 0.92 -14.94 -25.38
N GLU A 251 0.18 -14.37 -26.32
CA GLU A 251 -0.11 -12.94 -26.33
C GLU A 251 -0.93 -12.55 -25.10
N GLU A 252 -1.91 -13.38 -24.72
CA GLU A 252 -2.73 -13.22 -23.54
C GLU A 252 -2.94 -14.58 -22.85
N VAL A 253 -2.83 -14.57 -21.52
CA VAL A 253 -3.21 -15.68 -20.64
C VAL A 253 -4.30 -15.17 -19.71
N LYS A 254 -5.48 -15.79 -19.75
CA LYS A 254 -6.61 -15.41 -18.88
C LYS A 254 -7.06 -16.59 -18.02
N HIS A 255 -6.87 -16.48 -16.73
CA HIS A 255 -7.42 -17.40 -15.74
C HIS A 255 -8.81 -16.95 -15.32
N ASP A 256 -9.84 -17.71 -15.68
CA ASP A 256 -11.21 -17.55 -15.18
C ASP A 256 -11.34 -18.35 -13.88
N LYS A 257 -11.33 -17.66 -12.75
CA LYS A 257 -11.35 -18.27 -11.42
C LYS A 257 -12.67 -18.93 -11.08
N LYS A 258 -13.79 -18.46 -11.67
CA LYS A 258 -15.11 -19.04 -11.48
C LYS A 258 -15.26 -20.36 -12.21
N LYS A 259 -14.86 -20.40 -13.50
CA LYS A 259 -14.89 -21.59 -14.35
C LYS A 259 -13.74 -22.53 -14.08
N LYS A 260 -12.71 -22.07 -13.36
CA LYS A 260 -11.44 -22.78 -13.13
C LYS A 260 -10.79 -23.24 -14.43
N ILE A 261 -10.69 -22.31 -15.38
CA ILE A 261 -10.13 -22.55 -16.72
C ILE A 261 -9.06 -21.50 -16.99
N ILE A 262 -7.94 -21.91 -17.57
CA ILE A 262 -6.90 -21.03 -18.06
C ILE A 262 -6.98 -21.02 -19.58
N ASN A 263 -7.22 -19.84 -20.16
CA ASN A 263 -7.33 -19.61 -21.59
C ASN A 263 -6.07 -18.93 -22.10
N TYR A 264 -5.61 -19.32 -23.28
CA TYR A 264 -4.47 -18.76 -24.00
C TYR A 264 -4.92 -18.26 -25.36
N LYS A 265 -4.46 -17.08 -25.74
CA LYS A 265 -4.66 -16.52 -27.06
C LYS A 265 -3.32 -16.36 -27.77
N ASN A 266 -3.26 -16.81 -29.02
CA ASN A 266 -2.06 -16.79 -29.85
C ASN A 266 -0.85 -17.41 -29.11
N ALA A 267 -0.98 -18.69 -28.77
CA ALA A 267 0.02 -19.41 -27.98
C ALA A 267 0.95 -20.23 -28.83
N TRP A 268 2.21 -20.22 -28.46
CA TRP A 268 3.26 -21.06 -28.99
C TRP A 268 3.82 -22.01 -27.95
N LEU A 269 3.83 -23.29 -28.24
CA LEU A 269 4.69 -24.23 -27.52
C LEU A 269 6.11 -24.09 -28.08
N LYS A 270 7.06 -23.78 -27.21
CA LYS A 270 8.47 -23.69 -27.55
C LYS A 270 9.25 -24.79 -26.81
N ILE A 271 10.15 -25.45 -27.52
CA ILE A 271 11.10 -26.43 -26.98
C ILE A 271 12.51 -25.88 -27.24
N TYR A 272 13.29 -25.68 -26.17
CA TYR A 272 14.60 -25.00 -26.21
C TYR A 272 14.54 -23.70 -27.03
N ASP A 273 13.56 -22.84 -26.70
CA ASP A 273 13.27 -21.54 -27.33
C ASP A 273 12.83 -21.60 -28.82
N LYS A 274 12.79 -22.78 -29.46
CA LYS A 274 12.30 -22.94 -30.82
C LYS A 274 10.79 -23.15 -30.82
N PRO A 275 10.00 -22.36 -31.58
CA PRO A 275 8.56 -22.54 -31.69
C PRO A 275 8.27 -23.84 -32.45
N VAL A 276 7.50 -24.74 -31.84
CA VAL A 276 7.20 -26.07 -32.40
C VAL A 276 5.73 -26.19 -32.79
N PHE A 277 4.86 -25.60 -32.02
CA PHE A 277 3.43 -25.69 -32.26
C PHE A 277 2.73 -24.39 -31.95
N TYR A 278 1.76 -23.97 -32.80
CA TYR A 278 0.96 -22.78 -32.66
C TYR A 278 -0.49 -23.11 -32.37
N PHE A 279 -1.05 -22.45 -31.38
CA PHE A 279 -2.45 -22.54 -31.00
C PHE A 279 -3.09 -21.15 -31.05
N PRO A 280 -4.00 -20.86 -31.97
CA PRO A 280 -4.73 -19.59 -32.02
C PRO A 280 -5.54 -19.37 -30.74
N LYS A 281 -6.18 -20.42 -30.22
CA LYS A 281 -6.88 -20.49 -28.95
C LYS A 281 -6.60 -21.84 -28.32
N PHE A 282 -6.24 -21.82 -27.06
CA PHE A 282 -5.99 -23.02 -26.27
C PHE A 282 -6.52 -22.80 -24.86
N PHE A 283 -7.00 -23.83 -24.23
CA PHE A 283 -7.39 -23.76 -22.84
C PHE A 283 -7.13 -25.10 -22.13
N HIS A 284 -6.95 -25.02 -20.84
CA HIS A 284 -6.90 -26.19 -19.97
C HIS A 284 -7.50 -25.86 -18.62
N PRO A 285 -7.94 -26.89 -17.85
CA PRO A 285 -8.44 -26.68 -16.49
C PRO A 285 -7.34 -26.12 -15.58
N ASP A 286 -7.76 -25.34 -14.60
CA ASP A 286 -6.94 -24.93 -13.47
C ASP A 286 -6.38 -26.18 -12.75
N PRO A 287 -5.11 -26.15 -12.29
CA PRO A 287 -4.50 -27.29 -11.58
C PRO A 287 -5.24 -27.79 -10.34
N THR A 288 -6.13 -26.99 -9.78
CA THR A 288 -6.96 -27.39 -8.63
C THR A 288 -8.13 -28.31 -9.03
N VAL A 289 -8.42 -28.47 -10.32
CA VAL A 289 -9.50 -29.31 -10.83
C VAL A 289 -9.03 -30.76 -10.96
N LYS A 290 -9.56 -31.65 -10.16
CA LYS A 290 -9.15 -33.07 -10.10
C LYS A 290 -9.51 -33.89 -11.35
N ARG A 291 -10.62 -33.57 -12.03
CA ARG A 291 -11.09 -34.26 -13.26
C ARG A 291 -11.83 -33.26 -14.15
N GLN A 292 -11.39 -33.13 -15.40
CA GLN A 292 -12.12 -32.43 -16.46
C GLN A 292 -11.78 -33.07 -17.81
N SER A 293 -12.76 -33.20 -18.69
CA SER A 293 -12.54 -33.63 -20.08
C SER A 293 -11.86 -32.47 -20.84
N GLY A 294 -10.72 -32.74 -21.50
CA GLY A 294 -9.97 -31.74 -22.25
C GLY A 294 -8.52 -32.16 -22.48
N PHE A 295 -7.78 -31.34 -23.23
CA PHE A 295 -6.34 -31.56 -23.41
C PHE A 295 -5.60 -31.38 -22.08
N LEU A 296 -4.90 -32.41 -21.68
CA LEU A 296 -3.99 -32.33 -20.52
C LEU A 296 -2.77 -31.45 -20.87
N THR A 297 -2.25 -30.77 -19.89
CA THR A 297 -0.95 -30.08 -20.03
C THR A 297 0.11 -31.08 -20.48
N PRO A 298 0.87 -30.79 -21.53
CA PRO A 298 1.94 -31.69 -21.95
C PRO A 298 2.94 -31.91 -20.83
N SER A 299 3.11 -33.17 -20.40
CA SER A 299 4.17 -33.53 -19.47
C SER A 299 5.28 -34.21 -20.26
N LEU A 300 6.39 -33.51 -20.45
CA LEU A 300 7.60 -34.13 -20.97
C LEU A 300 8.38 -34.71 -19.79
N LEU A 301 8.37 -36.03 -19.67
CA LEU A 301 9.25 -36.76 -18.78
C LEU A 301 10.64 -36.74 -19.40
N SER A 302 11.59 -36.02 -18.83
CA SER A 302 13.01 -36.20 -19.14
C SER A 302 13.55 -37.26 -18.19
N ASN A 303 13.93 -38.39 -18.71
CA ASN A 303 14.77 -39.35 -18.00
C ASN A 303 16.13 -38.74 -17.68
#